data_4bad9d4f3af809c4cda49d0730f2f94e
#
_entry.id   4bad9d4f3af809c4cda49d0730f2f94e
#
_cell.length_a   1.000
_cell.length_b   1.000
_cell.length_c   1.000
_cell.angle_alpha   90.00
_cell.angle_beta   90.00
_cell.angle_gamma   90.00
#
_symmetry.space_group_name_H-M   'P 1'
#
loop_
_entity.id
_entity.type
_entity.pdbx_description
1 polymer ?
#
loop_
_entity_poly.entity_id
_entity_poly.type
_entity_poly.pdbx_seq_one_letter_code
_entity_poly.pdbx_strand_id
1 'polypeptide(L)'
;TDTKGVVLRDELMRRFGVERCRVVEYGGGCKDANEHLIKYGKASLLKCLADAPETAIDGVFTITDFEGSLDAVFEAGWKQGATIGHPNFDALCSFETKRLCVVSGIPGSGKSEFIDEIAERLNVRYGWKFAMFSPENAPLAYHAAKLVEKFTGKRFSKKTLDADLYKKVKEHLEENFFFIVPKDNFKLDNILDKAKSLVRRK
;
A
#
# COMPACT_ATOMS: atom_id res chain seq x y z
N THR A 1 -9.01 -8.21 35.50
CA THR A 1 -8.14 -9.40 35.35
C THR A 1 -6.74 -9.00 35.74
N ASP A 2 -6.12 -9.73 36.66
CA ASP A 2 -4.75 -9.44 37.07
C ASP A 2 -3.75 -9.84 35.98
N THR A 3 -2.51 -9.35 36.09
CA THR A 3 -1.45 -9.60 35.07
C THR A 3 -1.17 -11.09 34.92
N LYS A 4 -1.30 -11.89 35.99
CA LYS A 4 -1.09 -13.35 35.95
C LYS A 4 -2.21 -14.07 35.20
N GLY A 5 -3.44 -13.63 35.34
CA GLY A 5 -4.61 -14.17 34.65
C GLY A 5 -4.52 -13.91 33.13
N VAL A 6 -4.02 -12.75 32.71
CA VAL A 6 -3.78 -12.45 31.28
C VAL A 6 -2.72 -13.37 30.70
N VAL A 7 -1.59 -13.55 31.37
CA VAL A 7 -0.50 -14.43 30.91
C VAL A 7 -0.98 -15.88 30.79
N LEU A 8 -1.76 -16.38 31.77
CA LEU A 8 -2.32 -17.72 31.71
C LEU A 8 -3.31 -17.88 30.56
N ARG A 9 -4.18 -16.91 30.35
CA ARG A 9 -5.12 -16.89 29.20
C ARG A 9 -4.38 -17.00 27.87
N ASP A 10 -3.38 -16.18 27.68
CA ASP A 10 -2.62 -16.12 26.40
C ASP A 10 -1.84 -17.43 26.18
N GLU A 11 -1.32 -18.05 27.24
CA GLU A 11 -0.66 -19.36 27.15
C GLU A 11 -1.67 -20.49 26.86
N LEU A 12 -2.88 -20.45 27.42
CA LEU A 12 -3.93 -21.42 27.10
C LEU A 12 -4.39 -21.30 25.64
N MET A 13 -4.57 -20.07 25.14
CA MET A 13 -4.91 -19.82 23.73
C MET A 13 -3.81 -20.33 22.80
N ARG A 14 -2.55 -20.13 23.17
CA ARG A 14 -1.42 -20.66 22.40
C ARG A 14 -1.40 -22.19 22.32
N ARG A 15 -1.75 -22.87 23.41
CA ARG A 15 -1.71 -24.35 23.50
C ARG A 15 -2.90 -25.03 22.87
N PHE A 16 -4.09 -24.48 23.03
CA PHE A 16 -5.34 -25.10 22.58
C PHE A 16 -5.84 -24.61 21.23
N GLY A 17 -5.27 -23.50 20.72
CA GLY A 17 -5.76 -22.77 19.56
C GLY A 17 -6.81 -21.72 19.95
N VAL A 18 -6.69 -20.54 19.36
CA VAL A 18 -7.58 -19.39 19.59
C VAL A 18 -9.03 -19.74 19.24
N GLU A 19 -9.22 -20.52 18.20
CA GLU A 19 -10.52 -20.98 17.67
C GLU A 19 -11.29 -21.89 18.62
N ARG A 20 -10.62 -22.44 19.63
CA ARG A 20 -11.23 -23.31 20.67
C ARG A 20 -11.45 -22.60 21.99
N CYS A 21 -11.03 -21.35 22.09
CA CYS A 21 -11.08 -20.58 23.32
C CYS A 21 -12.16 -19.50 23.24
N ARG A 22 -12.87 -19.29 24.33
CA ARG A 22 -13.75 -18.14 24.52
C ARG A 22 -13.36 -17.39 25.79
N VAL A 23 -13.34 -16.08 25.72
CA VAL A 23 -13.04 -15.24 26.88
C VAL A 23 -14.34 -14.76 27.48
N VAL A 24 -14.57 -15.17 28.75
CA VAL A 24 -15.77 -14.77 29.48
C VAL A 24 -15.53 -13.43 30.16
N GLU A 25 -16.41 -12.48 29.93
CA GLU A 25 -16.45 -11.21 30.63
C GLU A 25 -17.55 -11.24 31.71
N TYR A 26 -17.16 -10.90 32.93
CA TYR A 26 -18.08 -10.87 34.08
C TYR A 26 -18.59 -9.45 34.28
N GLY A 27 -19.90 -9.24 34.10
CA GLY A 27 -20.53 -7.93 34.30
C GLY A 27 -20.43 -7.41 35.75
N GLY A 28 -20.76 -6.12 35.92
CA GLY A 28 -20.87 -5.53 37.24
C GLY A 28 -19.56 -5.33 38.02
N GLY A 29 -18.42 -5.27 37.29
CA GLY A 29 -17.10 -5.05 37.91
C GLY A 29 -16.52 -6.26 38.65
N CYS A 30 -17.05 -7.47 38.42
CA CYS A 30 -16.52 -8.70 38.99
C CYS A 30 -15.19 -9.09 38.35
N LYS A 31 -14.21 -9.47 39.17
CA LYS A 31 -12.86 -9.84 38.70
C LYS A 31 -12.79 -11.26 38.15
N ASP A 32 -13.62 -12.15 38.72
CA ASP A 32 -13.61 -13.57 38.39
C ASP A 32 -15.00 -14.20 38.50
N ALA A 33 -15.09 -15.48 38.15
CA ALA A 33 -16.30 -16.26 38.19
C ALA A 33 -16.89 -16.40 39.60
N ASN A 34 -16.02 -16.44 40.64
CA ASN A 34 -16.46 -16.59 42.03
C ASN A 34 -17.14 -15.33 42.55
N GLU A 35 -16.58 -14.17 42.30
CA GLU A 35 -17.22 -12.88 42.63
C GLU A 35 -18.56 -12.73 41.94
N HIS A 36 -18.63 -13.11 40.63
CA HIS A 36 -19.87 -13.05 39.86
C HIS A 36 -20.92 -14.04 40.40
N LEU A 37 -20.50 -15.25 40.76
CA LEU A 37 -21.39 -16.27 41.35
C LEU A 37 -22.00 -15.79 42.64
N ILE A 38 -21.18 -15.24 43.56
CA ILE A 38 -21.63 -14.74 44.85
C ILE A 38 -22.61 -13.58 44.67
N LYS A 39 -22.32 -12.65 43.74
CA LYS A 39 -23.09 -11.41 43.57
C LYS A 39 -24.38 -11.60 42.80
N TYR A 40 -24.36 -12.43 41.75
CA TYR A 40 -25.47 -12.58 40.79
C TYR A 40 -26.05 -13.99 40.69
N GLY A 41 -25.45 -14.96 41.36
CA GLY A 41 -25.93 -16.32 41.43
C GLY A 41 -25.58 -17.19 40.20
N LYS A 42 -25.88 -18.48 40.35
CA LYS A 42 -25.51 -19.53 39.37
C LYS A 42 -26.11 -19.30 37.99
N ALA A 43 -27.38 -18.89 37.90
CA ALA A 43 -28.05 -18.70 36.61
C ALA A 43 -27.39 -17.61 35.75
N SER A 44 -26.97 -16.50 36.40
CA SER A 44 -26.27 -15.42 35.74
C SER A 44 -24.87 -15.85 35.25
N LEU A 45 -24.14 -16.62 36.07
CA LEU A 45 -22.84 -17.14 35.68
C LEU A 45 -22.93 -18.07 34.48
N LEU A 46 -23.90 -18.99 34.48
CA LEU A 46 -24.12 -19.90 33.34
C LEU A 46 -24.47 -19.12 32.07
N LYS A 47 -25.21 -18.03 32.16
CA LYS A 47 -25.49 -17.15 31.05
C LYS A 47 -24.22 -16.49 30.49
N CYS A 48 -23.35 -15.95 31.36
CA CYS A 48 -22.08 -15.38 30.93
C CYS A 48 -21.20 -16.39 30.18
N LEU A 49 -21.20 -17.65 30.65
CA LEU A 49 -20.46 -18.72 29.97
C LEU A 49 -21.07 -19.09 28.60
N ALA A 50 -22.39 -19.13 28.49
CA ALA A 50 -23.09 -19.47 27.25
C ALA A 50 -22.96 -18.33 26.20
N ASP A 51 -23.03 -17.08 26.65
CA ASP A 51 -23.00 -15.90 25.81
C ASP A 51 -21.56 -15.42 25.50
N ALA A 52 -20.52 -16.11 26.00
CA ALA A 52 -19.14 -15.74 25.75
C ALA A 52 -18.83 -15.75 24.23
N PRO A 53 -18.38 -14.61 23.68
CA PRO A 53 -18.11 -14.50 22.24
C PRO A 53 -16.93 -15.37 21.83
N GLU A 54 -16.91 -15.74 20.56
CA GLU A 54 -15.73 -16.36 19.96
C GLU A 54 -14.55 -15.41 20.02
N THR A 55 -13.37 -15.96 20.28
CA THR A 55 -12.16 -15.14 20.31
C THR A 55 -11.75 -14.75 18.87
N ALA A 56 -11.53 -13.47 18.64
CA ALA A 56 -11.08 -12.98 17.35
C ALA A 56 -9.76 -13.63 16.95
N ILE A 57 -9.68 -14.12 15.72
CA ILE A 57 -8.45 -14.67 15.13
C ILE A 57 -7.67 -13.51 14.52
N ASP A 58 -6.39 -13.39 14.88
CA ASP A 58 -5.54 -12.33 14.36
C ASP A 58 -5.51 -12.31 12.82
N GLY A 59 -5.74 -11.13 12.23
CA GLY A 59 -5.81 -10.95 10.78
C GLY A 59 -7.10 -11.40 10.10
N VAL A 60 -8.11 -11.90 10.86
CA VAL A 60 -9.44 -12.26 10.34
C VAL A 60 -10.45 -11.23 10.81
N PHE A 61 -11.12 -10.58 9.87
CA PHE A 61 -12.11 -9.53 10.13
C PHE A 61 -13.47 -9.92 9.57
N THR A 62 -14.51 -9.58 10.30
CA THR A 62 -15.90 -9.65 9.86
C THR A 62 -16.37 -8.27 9.37
N ILE A 63 -17.50 -8.22 8.68
CA ILE A 63 -18.07 -6.94 8.23
C ILE A 63 -18.28 -5.97 9.40
N THR A 64 -18.68 -6.46 10.56
CA THR A 64 -18.91 -5.64 11.76
C THR A 64 -17.64 -4.91 12.22
N ASP A 65 -16.45 -5.48 12.00
CA ASP A 65 -15.18 -4.88 12.40
C ASP A 65 -14.81 -3.63 11.57
N PHE A 66 -15.39 -3.48 10.38
CA PHE A 66 -15.16 -2.34 9.49
C PHE A 66 -16.45 -1.71 8.93
N GLU A 67 -17.59 -1.96 9.58
CA GLU A 67 -18.91 -1.47 9.16
C GLU A 67 -18.90 0.05 8.93
N GLY A 68 -18.36 0.84 9.86
CA GLY A 68 -18.27 2.29 9.69
C GLY A 68 -17.42 2.74 8.49
N SER A 69 -16.41 1.95 8.11
CA SER A 69 -15.62 2.21 6.89
C SER A 69 -16.41 1.84 5.64
N LEU A 70 -17.21 0.78 5.70
CA LEU A 70 -18.08 0.35 4.62
C LEU A 70 -19.18 1.39 4.37
N ASP A 71 -19.82 1.88 5.41
CA ASP A 71 -20.83 2.95 5.34
C ASP A 71 -20.26 4.24 4.75
N ALA A 72 -19.04 4.61 5.14
CA ALA A 72 -18.35 5.76 4.56
C ALA A 72 -18.11 5.60 3.05
N VAL A 73 -17.79 4.40 2.58
CA VAL A 73 -17.68 4.11 1.14
C VAL A 73 -19.03 4.10 0.46
N PHE A 74 -20.07 3.64 1.12
CA PHE A 74 -21.43 3.65 0.59
C PHE A 74 -21.94 5.09 0.38
N GLU A 75 -21.71 5.99 1.32
CA GLU A 75 -22.13 7.39 1.26
C GLU A 75 -21.28 8.22 0.27
N ALA A 76 -19.95 8.06 0.28
CA ALA A 76 -19.04 8.87 -0.53
C ALA A 76 -18.78 8.29 -1.93
N GLY A 77 -19.11 7.01 -2.18
CA GLY A 77 -18.74 6.29 -3.38
C GLY A 77 -17.23 5.89 -3.38
N TRP A 78 -16.82 5.24 -4.46
CA TRP A 78 -15.43 4.86 -4.64
C TRP A 78 -14.54 6.09 -4.84
N LYS A 79 -13.46 6.18 -4.06
CA LYS A 79 -12.47 7.25 -4.24
C LYS A 79 -11.77 7.07 -5.60
N GLN A 80 -11.83 8.09 -6.44
CA GLN A 80 -11.08 8.10 -7.69
C GLN A 80 -9.58 8.20 -7.41
N GLY A 81 -8.79 7.36 -8.06
CA GLY A 81 -7.33 7.41 -8.03
C GLY A 81 -6.76 8.57 -8.84
N ALA A 82 -5.43 8.65 -8.89
CA ALA A 82 -4.73 9.64 -9.71
C ALA A 82 -4.92 9.32 -11.21
N THR A 83 -5.18 10.33 -12.01
CA THR A 83 -5.45 10.25 -13.45
C THR A 83 -4.31 10.85 -14.26
N ILE A 84 -4.11 10.41 -15.48
CA ILE A 84 -3.05 10.91 -16.37
C ILE A 84 -3.49 12.08 -17.27
N GLY A 85 -4.76 12.47 -17.22
CA GLY A 85 -5.33 13.55 -18.03
C GLY A 85 -5.71 13.15 -19.44
N HIS A 86 -5.86 11.84 -19.69
CA HIS A 86 -6.38 11.29 -20.93
C HIS A 86 -7.83 10.86 -20.72
N PRO A 87 -8.85 11.60 -21.17
CA PRO A 87 -10.24 11.34 -20.82
C PRO A 87 -10.70 9.90 -21.07
N ASN A 88 -10.37 9.33 -22.21
CA ASN A 88 -10.75 7.96 -22.56
C ASN A 88 -10.04 6.90 -21.69
N PHE A 89 -8.81 7.15 -21.28
CA PHE A 89 -8.07 6.27 -20.39
C PHE A 89 -8.52 6.45 -18.95
N ASP A 90 -8.69 7.69 -18.50
CA ASP A 90 -9.05 8.04 -17.13
C ASP A 90 -10.47 7.58 -16.77
N ALA A 91 -11.33 7.39 -17.77
CA ALA A 91 -12.66 6.78 -17.59
C ALA A 91 -12.59 5.27 -17.27
N LEU A 92 -11.50 4.60 -17.64
CA LEU A 92 -11.33 3.16 -17.48
C LEU A 92 -10.32 2.79 -16.38
N CYS A 93 -9.34 3.65 -16.13
CA CYS A 93 -8.23 3.36 -15.24
C CYS A 93 -7.77 4.61 -14.48
N SER A 94 -7.45 4.43 -13.21
CA SER A 94 -6.77 5.42 -12.37
C SER A 94 -5.70 4.74 -11.53
N PHE A 95 -4.73 5.50 -11.02
CA PHE A 95 -3.58 4.98 -10.30
C PHE A 95 -3.69 5.28 -8.81
N GLU A 96 -3.33 4.31 -8.00
CA GLU A 96 -3.28 4.45 -6.55
C GLU A 96 -1.91 3.96 -6.05
N THR A 97 -1.34 4.64 -5.06
CA THR A 97 -0.13 4.17 -4.40
C THR A 97 -0.39 2.85 -3.68
N LYS A 98 0.65 2.03 -3.50
CA LYS A 98 0.57 0.69 -2.86
C LYS A 98 -0.21 -0.35 -3.68
N ARG A 99 -0.47 -0.10 -4.95
CA ARG A 99 -1.07 -1.08 -5.87
C ARG A 99 -0.05 -1.56 -6.89
N LEU A 100 -0.15 -2.84 -7.25
CA LEU A 100 0.61 -3.41 -8.35
C LEU A 100 -0.19 -3.20 -9.65
N CYS A 101 0.47 -2.56 -10.64
CA CYS A 101 -0.06 -2.46 -12.00
C CYS A 101 0.83 -3.27 -12.94
N VAL A 102 0.24 -4.13 -13.75
CA VAL A 102 0.95 -4.93 -14.75
C VAL A 102 0.50 -4.50 -16.14
N VAL A 103 1.46 -4.05 -16.95
CA VAL A 103 1.22 -3.69 -18.35
C VAL A 103 1.79 -4.77 -19.25
N SER A 104 0.95 -5.44 -20.02
CA SER A 104 1.34 -6.50 -20.95
C SER A 104 1.01 -6.12 -22.41
N GLY A 105 1.66 -6.77 -23.35
CA GLY A 105 1.43 -6.58 -24.78
C GLY A 105 2.56 -7.16 -25.61
N ILE A 106 2.37 -7.23 -26.93
CA ILE A 106 3.37 -7.76 -27.87
C ILE A 106 4.65 -6.91 -27.89
N PRO A 107 5.80 -7.48 -28.24
CA PRO A 107 7.04 -6.72 -28.44
C PRO A 107 6.82 -5.57 -29.45
N GLY A 108 7.43 -4.41 -29.16
CA GLY A 108 7.34 -3.24 -30.04
C GLY A 108 6.02 -2.44 -29.97
N SER A 109 5.06 -2.83 -29.11
CA SER A 109 3.77 -2.12 -28.98
C SER A 109 3.81 -0.78 -28.22
N GLY A 110 4.99 -0.33 -27.78
CA GLY A 110 5.13 0.95 -27.08
C GLY A 110 4.87 0.90 -25.56
N LYS A 111 4.84 -0.29 -24.93
CA LYS A 111 4.59 -0.42 -23.48
C LYS A 111 5.49 0.47 -22.61
N SER A 112 6.79 0.43 -22.87
CA SER A 112 7.77 1.22 -22.11
C SER A 112 7.56 2.72 -22.32
N GLU A 113 7.27 3.15 -23.53
CA GLU A 113 6.94 4.53 -23.85
C GLU A 113 5.66 5.00 -23.14
N PHE A 114 4.67 4.12 -23.05
CA PHE A 114 3.43 4.42 -22.35
C PHE A 114 3.62 4.50 -20.83
N ILE A 115 4.46 3.62 -20.26
CA ILE A 115 4.80 3.67 -18.83
C ILE A 115 5.55 4.97 -18.50
N ASP A 116 6.50 5.38 -19.32
CA ASP A 116 7.23 6.64 -19.17
C ASP A 116 6.27 7.85 -19.25
N GLU A 117 5.28 7.81 -20.16
CA GLU A 117 4.21 8.81 -20.25
C GLU A 117 3.34 8.87 -19.00
N ILE A 118 2.93 7.72 -18.46
CA ILE A 118 2.19 7.64 -17.19
C ILE A 118 3.01 8.28 -16.07
N ALA A 119 4.30 7.94 -15.97
CA ALA A 119 5.18 8.46 -14.94
C ALA A 119 5.35 9.97 -15.05
N GLU A 120 5.56 10.50 -16.23
CA GLU A 120 5.63 11.94 -16.49
C GLU A 120 4.34 12.64 -16.05
N ARG A 121 3.18 12.17 -16.49
CA ARG A 121 1.89 12.79 -16.20
C ARG A 121 1.52 12.73 -14.73
N LEU A 122 1.77 11.61 -14.06
CA LEU A 122 1.54 11.49 -12.62
C LEU A 122 2.50 12.37 -11.82
N ASN A 123 3.74 12.53 -12.29
CA ASN A 123 4.69 13.45 -11.68
C ASN A 123 4.21 14.91 -11.82
N VAL A 124 3.88 15.35 -13.03
CA VAL A 124 3.43 16.74 -13.29
C VAL A 124 2.12 17.06 -12.56
N ARG A 125 1.17 16.13 -12.51
CA ARG A 125 -0.16 16.38 -11.96
C ARG A 125 -0.23 16.23 -10.44
N TYR A 126 0.56 15.33 -9.87
CA TYR A 126 0.44 14.95 -8.46
C TYR A 126 1.77 14.98 -7.70
N GLY A 127 2.87 15.34 -8.34
CA GLY A 127 4.19 15.37 -7.72
C GLY A 127 4.74 13.99 -7.34
N TRP A 128 4.26 12.91 -7.97
CA TRP A 128 4.77 11.58 -7.71
C TRP A 128 6.24 11.47 -8.12
N LYS A 129 7.01 10.77 -7.32
CA LYS A 129 8.42 10.48 -7.61
C LYS A 129 8.58 9.03 -8.03
N PHE A 130 9.47 8.77 -8.96
CA PHE A 130 9.61 7.47 -9.59
C PHE A 130 11.00 6.87 -9.37
N ALA A 131 11.05 5.61 -8.97
CA ALA A 131 12.24 4.78 -8.98
C ALA A 131 12.13 3.80 -10.14
N MET A 132 12.93 3.98 -11.18
CA MET A 132 12.85 3.26 -12.44
C MET A 132 13.94 2.21 -12.53
N PHE A 133 13.56 0.97 -12.80
CA PHE A 133 14.45 -0.10 -13.18
C PHE A 133 14.12 -0.53 -14.61
N SER A 134 14.96 -0.20 -15.55
CA SER A 134 14.75 -0.50 -16.97
C SER A 134 16.04 -0.96 -17.64
N PRO A 135 16.37 -2.26 -17.54
CA PRO A 135 17.59 -2.80 -18.13
C PRO A 135 17.64 -2.70 -19.66
N GLU A 136 16.46 -2.63 -20.30
CA GLU A 136 16.35 -2.51 -21.77
C GLU A 136 16.69 -1.09 -22.26
N ASN A 137 16.54 -0.07 -21.44
CA ASN A 137 16.83 1.32 -21.75
C ASN A 137 18.29 1.72 -21.40
N ALA A 138 19.24 0.85 -21.66
CA ALA A 138 20.66 1.16 -21.49
C ALA A 138 21.23 1.76 -22.79
N PRO A 139 22.15 2.74 -22.72
CA PRO A 139 22.62 3.48 -21.55
C PRO A 139 21.57 4.40 -20.93
N LEU A 140 21.67 4.65 -19.62
CA LEU A 140 20.71 5.49 -18.87
C LEU A 140 20.49 6.89 -19.48
N ALA A 141 21.51 7.43 -20.15
CA ALA A 141 21.41 8.72 -20.82
C ALA A 141 20.32 8.74 -21.91
N TYR A 142 20.09 7.61 -22.58
CA TYR A 142 19.03 7.53 -23.61
C TYR A 142 17.64 7.47 -22.96
N HIS A 143 17.50 6.77 -21.83
CA HIS A 143 16.24 6.78 -21.10
C HIS A 143 15.93 8.18 -20.54
N ALA A 144 16.93 8.84 -19.95
CA ALA A 144 16.79 10.22 -19.49
C ALA A 144 16.45 11.19 -20.64
N ALA A 145 17.05 11.02 -21.82
CA ALA A 145 16.73 11.82 -22.99
C ALA A 145 15.27 11.65 -23.45
N LYS A 146 14.75 10.42 -23.44
CA LYS A 146 13.33 10.15 -23.72
C LYS A 146 12.40 10.85 -22.72
N LEU A 147 12.72 10.82 -21.43
CA LEU A 147 11.97 11.56 -20.41
C LEU A 147 12.00 13.06 -20.68
N VAL A 148 13.17 13.63 -21.04
CA VAL A 148 13.27 15.06 -21.43
C VAL A 148 12.35 15.36 -22.62
N GLU A 149 12.28 14.50 -23.63
CA GLU A 149 11.36 14.64 -24.76
C GLU A 149 9.89 14.68 -24.30
N LYS A 150 9.51 13.79 -23.38
CA LYS A 150 8.13 13.76 -22.84
C LYS A 150 7.79 15.04 -22.06
N PHE A 151 8.67 15.49 -21.16
CA PHE A 151 8.46 16.70 -20.41
C PHE A 151 8.44 17.98 -21.25
N THR A 152 9.14 17.98 -22.39
CA THR A 152 9.26 19.19 -23.21
C THR A 152 8.35 19.17 -24.46
N GLY A 153 7.88 18.00 -24.87
CA GLY A 153 7.21 17.79 -26.16
C GLY A 153 8.13 18.05 -27.37
N LYS A 154 9.45 18.12 -27.16
CA LYS A 154 10.45 18.45 -28.20
C LYS A 154 11.47 17.32 -28.33
N ARG A 155 12.01 17.12 -29.54
CA ARG A 155 13.11 16.18 -29.76
C ARG A 155 14.35 16.59 -28.96
N PHE A 156 15.05 15.60 -28.39
CA PHE A 156 16.28 15.80 -27.63
C PHE A 156 17.46 16.13 -28.57
N SER A 157 17.62 17.41 -28.85
CA SER A 157 18.77 17.90 -29.64
C SER A 157 19.05 19.37 -29.31
N LYS A 158 20.29 19.81 -29.52
CA LYS A 158 20.68 21.23 -29.40
C LYS A 158 19.92 22.18 -30.31
N LYS A 159 19.33 21.65 -31.41
CA LYS A 159 18.56 22.47 -32.36
C LYS A 159 17.14 22.75 -31.93
N THR A 160 16.58 21.89 -31.10
CA THR A 160 15.16 21.90 -30.68
C THR A 160 14.95 22.30 -29.24
N LEU A 161 15.91 22.05 -28.38
CA LEU A 161 15.90 22.41 -26.96
C LEU A 161 16.85 23.57 -26.71
N ASP A 162 16.33 24.64 -26.14
CA ASP A 162 17.19 25.69 -25.63
C ASP A 162 17.88 25.28 -24.31
N ALA A 163 19.00 25.92 -23.97
CA ALA A 163 19.83 25.52 -22.84
C ALA A 163 19.12 25.70 -21.49
N ASP A 164 18.30 26.74 -21.35
CA ASP A 164 17.61 27.04 -20.08
C ASP A 164 16.48 26.07 -19.82
N LEU A 165 15.70 25.71 -20.86
CA LEU A 165 14.67 24.69 -20.75
C LEU A 165 15.29 23.32 -20.41
N TYR A 166 16.37 22.96 -21.10
CA TYR A 166 17.09 21.70 -20.82
C TYR A 166 17.59 21.65 -19.38
N LYS A 167 18.17 22.74 -18.89
CA LYS A 167 18.65 22.83 -17.50
C LYS A 167 17.51 22.64 -16.49
N LYS A 168 16.39 23.33 -16.68
CA LYS A 168 15.20 23.21 -15.80
C LYS A 168 14.65 21.80 -15.77
N VAL A 169 14.51 21.14 -16.92
CA VAL A 169 13.99 19.76 -16.97
C VAL A 169 14.98 18.78 -16.36
N LYS A 170 16.30 18.99 -16.55
CA LYS A 170 17.32 18.16 -15.89
C LYS A 170 17.26 18.26 -14.38
N GLU A 171 17.13 19.46 -13.81
CA GLU A 171 16.96 19.67 -12.38
C GLU A 171 15.68 19.00 -11.87
N HIS A 172 14.57 19.14 -12.59
CA HIS A 172 13.32 18.49 -12.28
C HIS A 172 13.42 16.94 -12.27
N LEU A 173 14.08 16.36 -13.27
CA LEU A 173 14.32 14.91 -13.32
C LEU A 173 15.21 14.43 -12.18
N GLU A 174 16.23 15.17 -11.78
CA GLU A 174 17.11 14.85 -10.67
C GLU A 174 16.36 14.75 -9.33
N GLU A 175 15.37 15.59 -9.13
CA GLU A 175 14.55 15.62 -7.92
C GLU A 175 13.48 14.53 -7.87
N ASN A 176 13.00 14.06 -9.03
CA ASN A 176 11.78 13.26 -9.12
C ASN A 176 11.97 11.86 -9.71
N PHE A 177 13.05 11.61 -10.45
CA PHE A 177 13.28 10.34 -11.15
C PHE A 177 14.61 9.71 -10.72
N PHE A 178 14.55 8.52 -10.17
CA PHE A 178 15.70 7.78 -9.66
C PHE A 178 15.89 6.50 -10.47
N PHE A 179 17.07 6.30 -11.04
CA PHE A 179 17.37 5.11 -11.84
C PHE A 179 18.07 4.06 -10.98
N ILE A 180 17.43 2.89 -10.85
CA ILE A 180 17.97 1.76 -10.11
C ILE A 180 18.78 0.90 -11.08
N VAL A 181 20.09 0.81 -10.88
CA VAL A 181 20.99 -0.06 -11.64
C VAL A 181 21.74 -0.94 -10.66
N PRO A 182 21.35 -2.20 -10.48
CA PRO A 182 22.11 -3.16 -9.71
C PRO A 182 23.47 -3.43 -10.37
N LYS A 183 24.56 -3.49 -9.59
CA LYS A 183 25.89 -3.78 -10.13
C LYS A 183 26.08 -5.26 -10.44
N ASP A 184 25.68 -6.13 -9.51
CA ASP A 184 26.01 -7.55 -9.56
C ASP A 184 24.83 -8.50 -9.35
N ASN A 185 23.68 -8.00 -8.95
CA ASN A 185 22.52 -8.83 -8.60
C ASN A 185 21.20 -8.22 -9.06
N PHE A 186 20.65 -8.78 -10.14
CA PHE A 186 19.38 -8.37 -10.75
C PHE A 186 18.15 -9.05 -10.14
N LYS A 187 18.28 -9.72 -8.99
CA LYS A 187 17.13 -10.31 -8.29
C LYS A 187 16.17 -9.21 -7.83
N LEU A 188 14.88 -9.54 -7.87
CA LEU A 188 13.79 -8.62 -7.51
C LEU A 188 13.97 -8.03 -6.11
N ASP A 189 14.37 -8.85 -5.13
CA ASP A 189 14.58 -8.39 -3.75
C ASP A 189 15.61 -7.25 -3.66
N ASN A 190 16.72 -7.36 -4.39
CA ASN A 190 17.74 -6.32 -4.41
C ASN A 190 17.23 -5.01 -5.03
N ILE A 191 16.40 -5.09 -6.06
CA ILE A 191 15.77 -3.92 -6.68
C ILE A 191 14.79 -3.28 -5.71
N LEU A 192 13.94 -4.07 -5.05
CA LEU A 192 12.98 -3.60 -4.06
C LEU A 192 13.65 -2.99 -2.84
N ASP A 193 14.76 -3.55 -2.36
CA ASP A 193 15.52 -2.99 -1.23
C ASP A 193 16.14 -1.64 -1.55
N LYS A 194 16.62 -1.44 -2.80
CA LYS A 194 17.07 -0.12 -3.27
C LYS A 194 15.91 0.88 -3.32
N ALA A 195 14.75 0.47 -3.82
CA ALA A 195 13.55 1.29 -3.85
C ALA A 195 13.10 1.67 -2.42
N LYS A 196 13.06 0.72 -1.47
CA LYS A 196 12.78 0.97 -0.05
C LYS A 196 13.77 1.97 0.56
N SER A 197 15.06 1.86 0.22
CA SER A 197 16.10 2.76 0.71
C SER A 197 15.89 4.20 0.21
N LEU A 198 15.42 4.37 -1.02
CA LEU A 198 15.05 5.68 -1.56
C LEU A 198 13.88 6.31 -0.79
N VAL A 199 12.86 5.51 -0.47
CA VAL A 199 11.70 5.98 0.32
C VAL A 199 12.09 6.39 1.73
N ARG A 200 13.05 5.69 2.35
CA ARG A 200 13.51 5.97 3.74
C ARG A 200 14.42 7.20 3.85
N ARG A 201 14.99 7.68 2.74
CA ARG A 201 15.89 8.86 2.72
C ARG A 201 15.15 10.20 2.77
N LYS A 202 13.85 10.19 2.79
CA LYS A 202 13.00 11.41 2.83
C LYS A 202 12.59 11.77 4.24
#